data_b3aff4e2e287b9054fd68b11111646a2
#
_entry.id   b3aff4e2e287b9054fd68b11111646a2
#
_cell.length_a   1.000
_cell.length_b   1.000
_cell.length_c   1.000
_cell.angle_alpha   90.00
_cell.angle_beta   90.00
_cell.angle_gamma   90.00
#
_symmetry.space_group_name_H-M   'P 1'
#
loop_
_entity.id
_entity.type
_entity.pdbx_description
1 polymer ?
#
loop_
_entity_poly.entity_id
_entity_poly.type
_entity_poly.pdbx_seq_one_letter_code
_entity_poly.pdbx_strand_id
1 'polypeptide(L)'
;VAALKHTLEDVPLMEATLPTGRDRVRVMADEIIEVSETKLTDDVKKIVSTVSYGDVILFAEGCAEAAILDAKSPYIRLVNEPDSEKSLAGPREGFTESVILNLSMIRRRVRTNDLKIRQLTLGRRTETCVMVCYMDSGVDHGVLEEVMRRLERIDIDGVLDSNYITELIRDARFSLFRTIGYTERPDVAVGKILEGRITILVDGSPNVLTLPYLFIENFQANEDYYLSFYYTSFSRMLRMLGFFMTIAVPGLYIAVVAFQHEMLPSPLLISITSERQSVPLPAAVEAFIMLIVFDILRETGIRMPTNIGQALSIVGALVIGQAAVAAKLVAAPMIIV
;
A
#
# COMPACT_ATOMS: atom_id res chain seq x y z
N VAL A 1 -2.46 18.88 26.72
CA VAL A 1 -1.65 19.31 27.88
C VAL A 1 -1.97 20.74 28.27
N ALA A 2 -2.08 21.70 27.35
CA ALA A 2 -2.42 23.10 27.68
C ALA A 2 -3.85 23.24 28.25
N ALA A 3 -4.83 22.54 27.67
CA ALA A 3 -6.22 22.54 28.15
C ALA A 3 -6.33 21.89 29.54
N LEU A 4 -5.63 20.78 29.78
CA LEU A 4 -5.56 20.12 31.08
C LEU A 4 -4.95 21.03 32.17
N LYS A 5 -3.94 21.83 31.82
CA LYS A 5 -3.31 22.75 32.77
C LYS A 5 -4.25 23.87 33.18
N HIS A 6 -5.05 24.41 32.26
CA HIS A 6 -6.02 25.46 32.53
C HIS A 6 -7.17 24.99 33.41
N THR A 7 -7.66 23.75 33.18
CA THR A 7 -8.74 23.15 33.97
C THR A 7 -8.31 22.75 35.38
N LEU A 8 -7.04 22.36 35.57
CA LEU A 8 -6.50 22.02 36.88
C LEU A 8 -6.21 23.24 37.78
N GLU A 9 -6.05 24.44 37.22
CA GLU A 9 -5.88 25.67 37.99
C GLU A 9 -7.18 26.14 38.66
N ASP A 10 -8.34 25.71 38.14
CA ASP A 10 -9.68 26.03 38.71
C ASP A 10 -10.16 24.99 39.76
N VAL A 11 -9.45 23.90 39.94
CA VAL A 11 -9.78 22.78 40.86
C VAL A 11 -9.89 23.18 42.34
N PRO A 12 -9.14 24.17 42.89
CA PRO A 12 -9.26 24.54 44.31
C PRO A 12 -10.65 25.00 44.75
N LEU A 13 -11.44 25.54 43.82
CA LEU A 13 -12.81 25.98 44.10
C LEU A 13 -13.83 24.84 44.15
N MET A 14 -13.50 23.68 43.57
CA MET A 14 -14.41 22.53 43.44
C MET A 14 -14.13 21.44 44.47
N GLU A 15 -12.99 21.46 45.19
CA GLU A 15 -12.64 20.46 46.20
C GLU A 15 -13.69 20.26 47.31
N ALA A 16 -14.45 21.32 47.63
CA ALA A 16 -15.51 21.26 48.65
C ALA A 16 -16.77 20.49 48.23
N THR A 17 -16.94 20.17 46.92
CA THR A 17 -18.14 19.53 46.37
C THR A 17 -17.87 18.14 45.77
N LEU A 18 -16.60 17.71 45.69
CA LEU A 18 -16.26 16.40 45.12
C LEU A 18 -16.63 15.25 46.03
N PRO A 19 -17.33 14.23 45.57
CA PRO A 19 -17.67 13.03 46.32
C PRO A 19 -16.39 12.28 46.77
N THR A 20 -16.50 11.63 47.92
CA THR A 20 -15.37 10.84 48.48
C THR A 20 -15.40 9.42 47.92
N GLY A 21 -14.26 8.89 47.48
CA GLY A 21 -14.16 7.50 47.08
C GLY A 21 -14.20 7.28 45.55
N ARG A 22 -14.73 6.12 45.07
CA ARG A 22 -14.76 5.67 43.67
C ARG A 22 -15.34 6.67 42.69
N ASP A 23 -16.28 7.46 43.12
CA ASP A 23 -16.99 8.42 42.24
C ASP A 23 -16.13 9.66 41.92
N ARG A 24 -15.05 9.92 42.67
CA ARG A 24 -14.20 11.09 42.51
C ARG A 24 -13.49 11.14 41.12
N VAL A 25 -12.91 10.02 40.71
CA VAL A 25 -12.25 9.91 39.39
C VAL A 25 -13.26 10.05 38.25
N ARG A 26 -14.46 9.49 38.45
CA ARG A 26 -15.54 9.55 37.46
C ARG A 26 -16.07 10.97 37.29
N VAL A 27 -16.33 11.68 38.37
CA VAL A 27 -16.76 13.09 38.33
C VAL A 27 -15.68 13.98 37.74
N MET A 28 -14.42 13.78 38.10
CA MET A 28 -13.30 14.51 37.50
C MET A 28 -13.20 14.23 36.00
N ALA A 29 -13.38 12.99 35.56
CA ALA A 29 -13.28 12.61 34.16
C ALA A 29 -14.46 13.09 33.31
N ASP A 30 -15.68 13.07 33.87
CA ASP A 30 -16.89 13.35 33.11
C ASP A 30 -17.32 14.85 33.16
N GLU A 31 -17.04 15.54 34.29
CA GLU A 31 -17.57 16.89 34.52
C GLU A 31 -16.50 18.01 34.47
N ILE A 32 -15.23 17.69 34.76
CA ILE A 32 -14.17 18.71 34.88
C ILE A 32 -13.25 18.71 33.66
N ILE A 33 -13.03 17.54 33.06
CA ILE A 33 -12.07 17.40 31.96
C ILE A 33 -12.83 17.30 30.64
N GLU A 34 -12.77 18.36 29.85
CA GLU A 34 -13.32 18.39 28.49
C GLU A 34 -12.46 17.57 27.51
N VAL A 35 -12.44 16.24 27.66
CA VAL A 35 -11.75 15.32 26.75
C VAL A 35 -12.79 14.40 26.11
N SER A 36 -12.61 14.14 24.82
CA SER A 36 -13.59 13.47 23.97
C SER A 36 -13.93 12.03 24.37
N GLU A 37 -13.01 11.28 24.99
CA GLU A 37 -13.24 9.92 25.50
C GLU A 37 -12.48 9.70 26.80
N THR A 38 -13.19 9.29 27.84
CA THR A 38 -12.63 8.85 29.12
C THR A 38 -13.01 7.40 29.38
N LYS A 39 -12.03 6.56 29.76
CA LYS A 39 -12.23 5.15 30.12
C LYS A 39 -11.66 4.89 31.48
N LEU A 40 -12.45 4.31 32.40
CA LEU A 40 -11.98 3.90 33.70
C LEU A 40 -11.39 2.49 33.65
N THR A 41 -10.26 2.25 34.31
CA THR A 41 -9.64 0.94 34.41
C THR A 41 -8.88 0.77 35.72
N ASP A 42 -8.83 -0.45 36.23
CA ASP A 42 -8.04 -0.90 37.36
C ASP A 42 -6.88 -1.81 36.95
N ASP A 43 -6.80 -2.15 35.64
CA ASP A 43 -5.77 -3.04 35.09
C ASP A 43 -4.46 -2.28 34.86
N VAL A 44 -3.46 -2.60 35.69
CA VAL A 44 -2.12 -1.99 35.63
C VAL A 44 -1.42 -2.24 34.29
N LYS A 45 -1.62 -3.42 33.66
CA LYS A 45 -1.02 -3.70 32.36
C LYS A 45 -1.59 -2.78 31.29
N LYS A 46 -2.90 -2.59 31.31
CA LYS A 46 -3.59 -1.69 30.39
C LYS A 46 -3.18 -0.23 30.62
N ILE A 47 -3.02 0.18 31.88
CA ILE A 47 -2.50 1.52 32.24
C ILE A 47 -1.12 1.73 31.63
N VAL A 48 -0.18 0.80 31.82
CA VAL A 48 1.19 0.91 31.30
C VAL A 48 1.22 0.93 29.78
N SER A 49 0.46 0.06 29.12
CA SER A 49 0.41 0.03 27.65
C SER A 49 -0.17 1.33 27.07
N THR A 50 -1.20 1.87 27.72
CA THR A 50 -1.88 3.10 27.29
C THR A 50 -0.99 4.34 27.46
N VAL A 51 -0.27 4.45 28.57
CA VAL A 51 0.74 5.51 28.76
C VAL A 51 1.87 5.39 27.74
N SER A 52 2.33 4.18 27.47
CA SER A 52 3.37 3.93 26.46
C SER A 52 2.91 4.31 25.04
N TYR A 53 1.61 4.29 24.81
CA TYR A 53 1.00 4.70 23.53
C TYR A 53 0.74 6.22 23.43
N GLY A 54 0.93 6.97 24.55
CA GLY A 54 0.86 8.45 24.56
C GLY A 54 -0.43 9.03 25.14
N ASP A 55 -1.27 8.23 25.78
CA ASP A 55 -2.44 8.71 26.53
C ASP A 55 -2.04 9.27 27.90
N VAL A 56 -2.91 10.10 28.46
CA VAL A 56 -2.74 10.63 29.81
C VAL A 56 -3.58 9.80 30.78
N ILE A 57 -2.99 9.47 31.93
CA ILE A 57 -3.68 8.76 33.00
C ILE A 57 -3.89 9.71 34.18
N LEU A 58 -5.11 9.77 34.66
CA LEU A 58 -5.48 10.49 35.88
C LEU A 58 -5.65 9.50 37.04
N PHE A 59 -4.87 9.70 38.08
CA PHE A 59 -5.04 9.01 39.36
C PHE A 59 -5.61 9.95 40.39
N ALA A 60 -6.56 9.50 41.20
CA ALA A 60 -7.05 10.23 42.33
C ALA A 60 -6.80 9.44 43.63
N GLU A 61 -6.38 10.12 44.65
CA GLU A 61 -6.10 9.52 45.96
C GLU A 61 -7.36 8.90 46.55
N GLY A 62 -7.24 7.67 47.04
CA GLY A 62 -8.34 6.89 47.60
C GLY A 62 -9.22 6.17 46.57
N CYS A 63 -8.89 6.22 45.28
CA CYS A 63 -9.57 5.50 44.21
C CYS A 63 -8.75 4.32 43.71
N ALA A 64 -9.41 3.17 43.49
CA ALA A 64 -8.76 1.99 42.91
C ALA A 64 -8.72 2.01 41.39
N GLU A 65 -9.50 2.85 40.75
CA GLU A 65 -9.63 3.00 39.30
C GLU A 65 -8.89 4.26 38.82
N ALA A 66 -8.25 4.17 37.69
CA ALA A 66 -7.62 5.30 36.98
C ALA A 66 -8.42 5.68 35.74
N ALA A 67 -8.50 6.97 35.42
CA ALA A 67 -9.13 7.43 34.19
C ALA A 67 -8.07 7.56 33.09
N ILE A 68 -8.32 6.90 31.97
CA ILE A 68 -7.57 7.05 30.72
C ILE A 68 -8.20 8.21 29.95
N LEU A 69 -7.38 9.22 29.67
CA LEU A 69 -7.76 10.39 28.88
C LEU A 69 -7.10 10.32 27.53
N ASP A 70 -7.88 10.23 26.45
CA ASP A 70 -7.35 10.30 25.10
C ASP A 70 -6.91 11.74 24.80
N ALA A 71 -5.66 12.05 25.17
CA ALA A 71 -5.01 13.34 24.96
C ALA A 71 -3.95 13.27 23.85
N LYS A 72 -4.01 12.26 23.02
CA LYS A 72 -3.08 12.11 21.91
C LYS A 72 -3.24 13.27 20.95
N SER A 73 -2.13 13.91 20.65
CA SER A 73 -1.98 14.74 19.47
C SER A 73 -0.98 14.05 18.55
N PRO A 74 -1.39 12.98 17.86
CA PRO A 74 -0.48 12.28 16.97
C PRO A 74 -0.07 13.27 15.87
N TYR A 75 1.22 13.27 15.56
CA TYR A 75 1.72 14.00 14.39
C TYR A 75 1.22 13.25 13.15
N ILE A 76 0.00 13.55 12.75
CA ILE A 76 -0.63 12.92 11.60
C ILE A 76 -0.24 13.73 10.37
N ARG A 77 0.32 13.05 9.37
CA ARG A 77 0.53 13.64 8.05
C ARG A 77 -0.81 14.13 7.49
N LEU A 78 -0.83 15.36 6.98
CA LEU A 78 -2.01 15.87 6.28
C LEU A 78 -2.35 14.97 5.10
N VAL A 79 -3.65 14.84 4.82
CA VAL A 79 -4.15 14.09 3.68
C VAL A 79 -3.69 14.77 2.40
N ASN A 80 -2.76 14.14 1.70
CA ASN A 80 -2.19 14.60 0.44
C ASN A 80 -2.35 13.53 -0.64
N GLU A 81 -2.13 13.92 -1.89
CA GLU A 81 -2.06 12.98 -3.01
C GLU A 81 -0.86 12.03 -2.82
N PRO A 82 -1.05 10.71 -2.95
CA PRO A 82 0.04 9.76 -2.78
C PRO A 82 1.03 9.88 -3.95
N ASP A 83 2.32 9.85 -3.64
CA ASP A 83 3.37 9.92 -4.65
C ASP A 83 3.46 8.67 -5.53
N SER A 84 3.06 7.51 -4.97
CA SER A 84 3.08 6.20 -5.61
C SER A 84 1.91 5.98 -6.60
N GLU A 85 0.76 6.65 -6.37
CA GLU A 85 -0.48 6.46 -7.14
C GLU A 85 -1.06 7.82 -7.59
N LYS A 86 -0.24 8.67 -8.23
CA LYS A 86 -0.70 9.95 -8.81
C LYS A 86 -1.74 9.73 -9.88
N SER A 87 -2.78 10.56 -9.90
CA SER A 87 -3.89 10.45 -10.84
C SER A 87 -4.08 11.74 -11.63
N LEU A 88 -4.27 11.61 -12.95
CA LEU A 88 -4.60 12.73 -13.84
C LEU A 88 -6.05 13.18 -13.64
N ALA A 89 -6.96 12.26 -13.30
CA ALA A 89 -8.37 12.54 -13.08
C ALA A 89 -8.87 11.79 -11.84
N GLY A 90 -9.79 12.41 -11.08
CA GLY A 90 -10.39 11.83 -9.88
C GLY A 90 -9.95 12.48 -8.58
N PRO A 91 -10.35 11.92 -7.42
CA PRO A 91 -9.95 12.42 -6.11
C PRO A 91 -8.44 12.36 -5.90
N ARG A 92 -7.88 13.34 -5.21
CA ARG A 92 -6.44 13.41 -4.91
C ARG A 92 -6.11 13.14 -3.44
N GLU A 93 -7.04 12.54 -2.73
CA GLU A 93 -6.84 12.14 -1.34
C GLU A 93 -6.12 10.81 -1.28
N GLY A 94 -5.09 10.70 -0.43
CA GLY A 94 -4.39 9.47 -0.11
C GLY A 94 -4.61 9.05 1.33
N PHE A 95 -4.44 7.77 1.61
CA PHE A 95 -4.41 7.24 2.96
C PHE A 95 -3.17 7.74 3.71
N THR A 96 -3.28 7.77 5.02
CA THR A 96 -2.23 8.17 5.96
C THR A 96 -1.78 6.98 6.80
N GLU A 97 -0.83 7.20 7.68
CA GLU A 97 -0.37 6.19 8.63
C GLU A 97 -1.39 5.88 9.74
N SER A 98 -2.39 6.76 9.97
CA SER A 98 -3.41 6.57 11.01
C SER A 98 -4.59 5.74 10.50
N VAL A 99 -4.77 4.55 11.07
CA VAL A 99 -5.87 3.64 10.73
C VAL A 99 -7.26 4.26 10.99
N ILE A 100 -7.40 5.11 12.03
CA ILE A 100 -8.65 5.78 12.37
C ILE A 100 -9.01 6.82 11.31
N LEU A 101 -8.05 7.61 10.85
CA LEU A 101 -8.25 8.58 9.79
C LEU A 101 -8.60 7.88 8.47
N ASN A 102 -7.88 6.82 8.16
CA ASN A 102 -8.13 5.99 6.97
C ASN A 102 -9.54 5.39 6.97
N LEU A 103 -9.97 4.84 8.11
CA LEU A 103 -11.32 4.35 8.29
C LEU A 103 -12.37 5.46 8.11
N SER A 104 -12.11 6.65 8.64
CA SER A 104 -13.02 7.80 8.48
C SER A 104 -13.19 8.20 7.02
N MET A 105 -12.12 8.13 6.21
CA MET A 105 -12.18 8.39 4.77
C MET A 105 -13.03 7.36 4.01
N ILE A 106 -13.00 6.08 4.41
CA ILE A 106 -13.87 5.04 3.86
C ILE A 106 -15.32 5.30 4.26
N ARG A 107 -15.58 5.53 5.56
CA ARG A 107 -16.95 5.77 6.08
C ARG A 107 -17.59 7.03 5.50
N ARG A 108 -16.84 8.06 5.21
CA ARG A 108 -17.35 9.27 4.57
C ARG A 108 -17.91 8.99 3.17
N ARG A 109 -17.36 8.02 2.46
CA ARG A 109 -17.80 7.62 1.12
C ARG A 109 -18.87 6.54 1.13
N VAL A 110 -18.79 5.61 2.08
CA VAL A 110 -19.74 4.49 2.24
C VAL A 110 -20.59 4.72 3.47
N ARG A 111 -21.76 5.35 3.27
CA ARG A 111 -22.66 5.77 4.36
C ARG A 111 -23.81 4.76 4.57
N THR A 112 -23.46 3.48 4.75
CA THR A 112 -24.44 2.42 4.97
C THR A 112 -24.09 1.58 6.18
N ASN A 113 -25.10 1.01 6.83
CA ASN A 113 -24.94 0.06 7.93
C ASN A 113 -24.41 -1.31 7.46
N ASP A 114 -24.43 -1.55 6.14
CA ASP A 114 -23.93 -2.77 5.51
C ASP A 114 -22.39 -2.85 5.52
N LEU A 115 -21.72 -1.70 5.64
CA LEU A 115 -20.27 -1.66 5.84
C LEU A 115 -19.92 -2.18 7.24
N LYS A 116 -19.33 -3.38 7.30
CA LYS A 116 -18.85 -3.99 8.53
C LYS A 116 -17.36 -3.77 8.69
N ILE A 117 -16.95 -3.64 9.94
CA ILE A 117 -15.56 -3.44 10.32
C ILE A 117 -15.26 -4.41 11.46
N ARG A 118 -14.25 -5.24 11.29
CA ARG A 118 -13.70 -6.09 12.35
C ARG A 118 -12.32 -5.59 12.72
N GLN A 119 -12.14 -5.32 13.99
CA GLN A 119 -10.86 -4.88 14.56
C GLN A 119 -10.11 -6.09 15.13
N LEU A 120 -8.83 -6.16 14.83
CA LEU A 120 -7.88 -7.13 15.35
C LEU A 120 -6.66 -6.38 15.88
N THR A 121 -5.94 -7.00 16.80
CA THR A 121 -4.64 -6.53 17.27
C THR A 121 -3.60 -7.57 16.94
N LEU A 122 -2.58 -7.22 16.18
CA LEU A 122 -1.53 -8.13 15.73
C LEU A 122 -0.16 -7.67 16.24
N GLY A 123 0.71 -8.67 16.48
CA GLY A 123 2.05 -8.44 17.04
C GLY A 123 2.06 -8.46 18.57
N ARG A 124 2.92 -9.31 19.14
CA ARG A 124 3.05 -9.50 20.61
C ARG A 124 3.57 -8.26 21.33
N ARG A 125 4.39 -7.45 20.65
CA ARG A 125 5.04 -6.27 21.24
C ARG A 125 4.51 -4.96 20.69
N THR A 126 4.12 -4.93 19.40
CA THR A 126 3.63 -3.70 18.77
C THR A 126 2.15 -3.47 18.99
N GLU A 127 1.37 -4.54 19.26
CA GLU A 127 -0.09 -4.47 19.46
C GLU A 127 -0.76 -3.62 18.39
N THR A 128 -0.33 -3.83 17.12
CA THR A 128 -0.74 -3.02 15.96
C THR A 128 -2.22 -3.23 15.67
N CYS A 129 -2.98 -2.14 15.59
CA CYS A 129 -4.38 -2.15 15.25
C CYS A 129 -4.56 -2.47 13.75
N VAL A 130 -5.38 -3.48 13.44
CA VAL A 130 -5.71 -3.88 12.08
C VAL A 130 -7.22 -3.89 11.94
N MET A 131 -7.74 -3.25 10.89
CA MET A 131 -9.18 -3.16 10.63
C MET A 131 -9.51 -3.82 9.29
N VAL A 132 -10.39 -4.82 9.35
CA VAL A 132 -10.92 -5.53 8.18
C VAL A 132 -12.27 -4.94 7.83
N CYS A 133 -12.38 -4.32 6.64
CA CYS A 133 -13.60 -3.66 6.17
C CYS A 133 -14.17 -4.42 4.97
N TYR A 134 -15.49 -4.62 4.96
CA TYR A 134 -16.22 -5.30 3.89
C TYR A 134 -17.70 -4.92 3.88
N MET A 135 -18.38 -5.16 2.76
CA MET A 135 -19.84 -5.06 2.65
C MET A 135 -20.46 -6.40 2.99
N ASP A 136 -21.34 -6.46 4.00
CA ASP A 136 -21.93 -7.71 4.48
C ASP A 136 -22.81 -8.40 3.42
N SER A 137 -23.55 -7.60 2.64
CA SER A 137 -24.42 -8.10 1.58
C SER A 137 -23.67 -8.57 0.31
N GLY A 138 -22.42 -8.12 0.11
CA GLY A 138 -21.68 -8.35 -1.13
C GLY A 138 -20.46 -9.26 -0.98
N VAL A 139 -19.97 -9.47 0.24
CA VAL A 139 -18.75 -10.25 0.49
C VAL A 139 -19.01 -11.75 0.33
N ASP A 140 -18.02 -12.46 -0.22
CA ASP A 140 -17.97 -13.91 -0.13
C ASP A 140 -17.55 -14.30 1.30
N HIS A 141 -18.50 -14.84 2.06
CA HIS A 141 -18.25 -15.23 3.46
C HIS A 141 -17.20 -16.33 3.59
N GLY A 142 -17.04 -17.21 2.59
CA GLY A 142 -16.00 -18.23 2.60
C GLY A 142 -14.59 -17.59 2.51
N VAL A 143 -14.45 -16.59 1.66
CA VAL A 143 -13.20 -15.81 1.56
C VAL A 143 -12.95 -15.01 2.84
N LEU A 144 -14.00 -14.39 3.40
CA LEU A 144 -13.90 -13.61 4.64
C LEU A 144 -13.44 -14.48 5.82
N GLU A 145 -14.04 -15.64 6.01
CA GLU A 145 -13.65 -16.59 7.07
C GLU A 145 -12.20 -17.05 6.91
N GLU A 146 -11.77 -17.35 5.69
CA GLU A 146 -10.40 -17.73 5.40
C GLU A 146 -9.41 -16.59 5.71
N VAL A 147 -9.71 -15.36 5.33
CA VAL A 147 -8.89 -14.20 5.65
C VAL A 147 -8.79 -14.00 7.16
N MET A 148 -9.92 -14.04 7.86
CA MET A 148 -9.95 -13.91 9.33
C MET A 148 -9.15 -15.01 10.00
N ARG A 149 -9.32 -16.26 9.59
CA ARG A 149 -8.57 -17.41 10.10
C ARG A 149 -7.06 -17.27 9.91
N ARG A 150 -6.62 -16.71 8.77
CA ARG A 150 -5.19 -16.46 8.52
C ARG A 150 -4.65 -15.33 9.36
N LEU A 151 -5.40 -14.22 9.49
CA LEU A 151 -5.02 -13.09 10.34
C LEU A 151 -4.87 -13.50 11.81
N GLU A 152 -5.82 -14.26 12.35
CA GLU A 152 -5.80 -14.75 13.73
C GLU A 152 -4.65 -15.74 14.01
N ARG A 153 -4.11 -16.39 12.98
CA ARG A 153 -2.96 -17.29 13.11
C ARG A 153 -1.60 -16.60 13.09
N ILE A 154 -1.59 -15.29 12.79
CA ILE A 154 -0.34 -14.52 12.79
C ILE A 154 0.18 -14.41 14.21
N ASP A 155 1.35 -14.99 14.45
CA ASP A 155 2.05 -14.96 15.73
C ASP A 155 3.49 -14.49 15.53
N ILE A 156 3.66 -13.17 15.54
CA ILE A 156 4.95 -12.49 15.37
C ILE A 156 5.12 -11.40 16.44
N ASP A 157 6.34 -10.97 16.66
CA ASP A 157 6.64 -9.94 17.66
C ASP A 157 6.08 -8.56 17.29
N GLY A 158 6.06 -8.22 15.99
CA GLY A 158 5.57 -6.91 15.57
C GLY A 158 5.14 -6.86 14.11
N VAL A 159 4.13 -6.02 13.83
CA VAL A 159 3.65 -5.64 12.51
C VAL A 159 3.92 -4.14 12.34
N LEU A 160 4.85 -3.78 11.46
CA LEU A 160 5.24 -2.38 11.23
C LEU A 160 4.66 -1.81 9.94
N ASP A 161 4.27 -2.68 9.01
CA ASP A 161 3.69 -2.29 7.71
C ASP A 161 2.73 -3.36 7.22
N SER A 162 1.82 -2.98 6.33
CA SER A 162 0.84 -3.87 5.70
C SER A 162 1.47 -5.04 4.94
N ASN A 163 2.69 -4.87 4.41
CA ASN A 163 3.38 -5.92 3.68
C ASN A 163 3.74 -7.15 4.54
N TYR A 164 3.94 -6.96 5.87
CA TYR A 164 4.11 -8.09 6.79
C TYR A 164 2.89 -9.03 6.73
N ILE A 165 1.71 -8.43 6.77
CA ILE A 165 0.46 -9.19 6.68
C ILE A 165 0.34 -9.87 5.33
N THR A 166 0.62 -9.15 4.23
CA THR A 166 0.58 -9.69 2.87
C THR A 166 1.42 -10.97 2.74
N GLU A 167 2.66 -10.96 3.23
CA GLU A 167 3.55 -12.13 3.15
C GLU A 167 3.09 -13.32 4.00
N LEU A 168 2.40 -13.06 5.11
CA LEU A 168 1.94 -14.10 6.02
C LEU A 168 0.62 -14.76 5.61
N ILE A 169 -0.27 -14.00 4.90
CA ILE A 169 -1.59 -14.52 4.52
C ILE A 169 -1.70 -14.92 3.05
N ARG A 170 -0.68 -14.67 2.20
CA ARG A 170 -0.74 -14.99 0.77
C ARG A 170 -0.86 -16.51 0.53
N ASP A 171 -1.59 -16.91 -0.53
CA ASP A 171 -1.88 -18.31 -0.85
C ASP A 171 -0.64 -19.09 -1.29
N ALA A 172 0.14 -18.52 -2.20
CA ALA A 172 1.27 -19.22 -2.82
C ALA A 172 2.56 -18.42 -2.63
N ARG A 173 3.44 -18.92 -1.75
CA ARG A 173 4.73 -18.26 -1.43
C ARG A 173 5.65 -18.08 -2.64
N PHE A 174 5.60 -19.01 -3.58
CA PHE A 174 6.47 -19.02 -4.76
C PHE A 174 5.78 -18.48 -6.03
N SER A 175 4.53 -18.02 -5.92
CA SER A 175 3.85 -17.40 -7.06
C SER A 175 4.45 -16.04 -7.38
N LEU A 176 4.75 -15.80 -8.65
CA LEU A 176 5.13 -14.49 -9.16
C LEU A 176 3.94 -13.53 -9.23
N PHE A 177 2.72 -14.08 -9.22
CA PHE A 177 1.50 -13.29 -9.31
C PHE A 177 0.98 -12.96 -7.92
N ARG A 178 0.55 -11.71 -7.76
CA ARG A 178 -0.06 -11.22 -6.52
C ARG A 178 -1.48 -11.75 -6.40
N THR A 179 -1.84 -12.21 -5.20
CA THR A 179 -3.21 -12.58 -4.81
C THR A 179 -3.84 -11.53 -3.89
N ILE A 180 -3.02 -10.61 -3.40
CA ILE A 180 -3.39 -9.49 -2.53
C ILE A 180 -2.93 -8.21 -3.22
N GLY A 181 -3.86 -7.30 -3.46
CA GLY A 181 -3.59 -5.95 -3.95
C GLY A 181 -3.33 -4.98 -2.81
N TYR A 182 -2.79 -3.83 -3.13
CA TYR A 182 -2.68 -2.70 -2.20
C TYR A 182 -2.99 -1.40 -2.92
N THR A 183 -3.43 -0.41 -2.19
CA THR A 183 -3.65 0.95 -2.69
C THR A 183 -3.48 1.97 -1.57
N GLU A 184 -2.94 3.12 -1.92
CA GLU A 184 -2.90 4.30 -1.05
C GLU A 184 -4.12 5.21 -1.26
N ARG A 185 -5.04 4.84 -2.15
CA ARG A 185 -6.19 5.68 -2.54
C ARG A 185 -7.50 5.22 -1.92
N PRO A 186 -8.19 6.09 -1.18
CA PRO A 186 -9.49 5.76 -0.58
C PRO A 186 -10.61 5.47 -1.59
N ASP A 187 -10.59 6.10 -2.76
CA ASP A 187 -11.57 5.86 -3.83
C ASP A 187 -11.45 4.45 -4.42
N VAL A 188 -10.22 3.97 -4.61
CA VAL A 188 -9.95 2.60 -5.07
C VAL A 188 -10.40 1.58 -4.04
N ALA A 189 -9.98 1.76 -2.77
CA ALA A 189 -10.37 0.86 -1.69
C ALA A 189 -11.89 0.76 -1.55
N VAL A 190 -12.59 1.89 -1.60
CA VAL A 190 -14.06 1.93 -1.58
C VAL A 190 -14.66 1.24 -2.80
N GLY A 191 -14.12 1.46 -4.00
CA GLY A 191 -14.57 0.76 -5.21
C GLY A 191 -14.49 -0.76 -5.03
N LYS A 192 -13.38 -1.26 -4.45
CA LYS A 192 -13.20 -2.70 -4.16
C LYS A 192 -14.18 -3.21 -3.10
N ILE A 193 -14.43 -2.44 -2.03
CA ILE A 193 -15.43 -2.78 -1.03
C ILE A 193 -16.83 -2.91 -1.66
N LEU A 194 -17.20 -1.98 -2.54
CA LEU A 194 -18.49 -2.01 -3.24
C LEU A 194 -18.60 -3.18 -4.24
N GLU A 195 -17.49 -3.68 -4.77
CA GLU A 195 -17.42 -4.90 -5.58
C GLU A 195 -17.54 -6.19 -4.75
N GLY A 196 -17.75 -6.09 -3.42
CA GLY A 196 -17.83 -7.25 -2.50
C GLY A 196 -16.47 -7.79 -2.05
N ARG A 197 -15.41 -7.02 -2.19
CA ARG A 197 -14.07 -7.40 -1.73
C ARG A 197 -13.80 -6.96 -0.31
N ILE A 198 -12.76 -7.53 0.27
CA ILE A 198 -12.30 -7.24 1.61
C ILE A 198 -11.15 -6.26 1.54
N THR A 199 -11.13 -5.27 2.41
CA THR A 199 -9.99 -4.38 2.57
C THR A 199 -9.45 -4.47 3.99
N ILE A 200 -8.12 -4.40 4.13
CA ILE A 200 -7.44 -4.47 5.42
C ILE A 200 -6.62 -3.19 5.58
N LEU A 201 -6.94 -2.43 6.61
CA LEU A 201 -6.18 -1.25 7.04
C LEU A 201 -5.27 -1.64 8.19
N VAL A 202 -4.04 -1.18 8.17
CA VAL A 202 -3.02 -1.45 9.18
C VAL A 202 -2.53 -0.13 9.75
N ASP A 203 -2.52 -0.03 11.06
CA ASP A 203 -2.01 1.18 11.71
C ASP A 203 -0.50 1.32 11.46
N GLY A 204 -0.05 2.53 11.17
CA GLY A 204 1.32 2.81 10.78
C GLY A 204 1.61 2.65 9.28
N SER A 205 0.64 2.19 8.45
CA SER A 205 0.83 2.02 7.01
C SER A 205 -0.22 2.75 6.19
N PRO A 206 0.18 3.55 5.17
CA PRO A 206 -0.76 4.16 4.22
C PRO A 206 -1.29 3.17 3.19
N ASN A 207 -0.67 1.99 3.08
CA ASN A 207 -1.06 0.96 2.12
C ASN A 207 -2.22 0.12 2.66
N VAL A 208 -3.39 0.26 2.06
CA VAL A 208 -4.57 -0.56 2.36
C VAL A 208 -4.58 -1.78 1.46
N LEU A 209 -4.66 -2.96 2.05
CA LEU A 209 -4.70 -4.22 1.32
C LEU A 209 -6.11 -4.49 0.78
N THR A 210 -6.19 -5.08 -0.41
CA THR A 210 -7.45 -5.45 -1.07
C THR A 210 -7.43 -6.93 -1.47
N LEU A 211 -8.46 -7.67 -1.09
CA LEU A 211 -8.55 -9.13 -1.30
C LEU A 211 -9.93 -9.55 -1.80
N PRO A 212 -10.01 -10.55 -2.69
CA PRO A 212 -8.93 -11.11 -3.49
C PRO A 212 -8.47 -10.16 -4.60
N TYR A 213 -7.21 -10.27 -5.04
CA TYR A 213 -6.68 -9.50 -6.18
C TYR A 213 -6.67 -10.39 -7.43
N LEU A 214 -7.21 -9.88 -8.52
CA LEU A 214 -7.32 -10.61 -9.78
C LEU A 214 -6.22 -10.17 -10.77
N PHE A 215 -5.67 -11.11 -11.52
CA PHE A 215 -4.64 -10.83 -12.52
C PHE A 215 -5.04 -9.73 -13.53
N ILE A 216 -6.32 -9.68 -13.90
CA ILE A 216 -6.84 -8.66 -14.83
C ILE A 216 -6.69 -7.23 -14.30
N GLU A 217 -6.58 -7.05 -13.00
CA GLU A 217 -6.44 -5.72 -12.38
C GLU A 217 -5.10 -5.07 -12.69
N ASN A 218 -4.07 -5.85 -13.04
CA ASN A 218 -2.80 -5.30 -13.50
C ASN A 218 -2.94 -4.47 -14.79
N PHE A 219 -4.03 -4.66 -15.56
CA PHE A 219 -4.33 -3.91 -16.78
C PHE A 219 -5.33 -2.77 -16.55
N GLN A 220 -5.82 -2.61 -15.33
CA GLN A 220 -6.74 -1.54 -14.94
C GLN A 220 -5.97 -0.41 -14.26
N ALA A 221 -6.25 0.82 -14.66
CA ALA A 221 -5.81 2.01 -13.93
C ALA A 221 -7.02 2.63 -13.22
N ASN A 222 -6.74 3.29 -12.09
CA ASN A 222 -7.80 3.94 -11.32
C ASN A 222 -8.54 5.02 -12.11
N GLU A 223 -7.84 5.67 -13.04
CA GLU A 223 -8.37 6.70 -13.94
C GLU A 223 -9.43 6.18 -14.91
N ASP A 224 -9.42 4.88 -15.18
CA ASP A 224 -10.36 4.25 -16.10
C ASP A 224 -11.83 4.44 -15.69
N TYR A 225 -12.10 4.65 -14.40
CA TYR A 225 -13.45 4.89 -13.87
C TYR A 225 -13.89 6.36 -13.96
N TYR A 226 -12.97 7.28 -14.27
CA TYR A 226 -13.23 8.72 -14.35
C TYR A 226 -13.20 9.25 -15.77
N LEU A 227 -12.81 8.41 -16.74
CA LEU A 227 -12.70 8.76 -18.16
C LEU A 227 -13.84 8.17 -18.99
N SER A 228 -13.97 8.62 -20.24
CA SER A 228 -15.02 8.11 -21.16
C SER A 228 -14.82 6.63 -21.46
N PHE A 229 -15.92 5.90 -21.60
CA PHE A 229 -15.93 4.46 -21.90
C PHE A 229 -15.08 4.07 -23.10
N TYR A 230 -15.19 4.82 -24.22
CA TYR A 230 -14.43 4.53 -25.43
C TYR A 230 -12.92 4.63 -25.23
N TYR A 231 -12.49 5.71 -24.60
CA TYR A 231 -11.06 5.92 -24.30
C TYR A 231 -10.54 4.85 -23.34
N THR A 232 -11.26 4.56 -22.28
CA THR A 232 -10.90 3.56 -21.29
C THR A 232 -10.78 2.17 -21.89
N SER A 233 -11.75 1.75 -22.70
CA SER A 233 -11.73 0.44 -23.37
C SER A 233 -10.52 0.30 -24.30
N PHE A 234 -10.24 1.33 -25.09
CA PHE A 234 -9.09 1.36 -25.98
C PHE A 234 -7.76 1.32 -25.20
N SER A 235 -7.65 2.12 -24.13
CA SER A 235 -6.46 2.18 -23.29
C SER A 235 -6.19 0.84 -22.58
N ARG A 236 -7.22 0.16 -22.06
CA ARG A 236 -7.09 -1.19 -21.49
C ARG A 236 -6.62 -2.22 -22.52
N MET A 237 -7.18 -2.16 -23.73
CA MET A 237 -6.74 -3.04 -24.82
C MET A 237 -5.27 -2.81 -25.17
N LEU A 238 -4.83 -1.55 -25.24
CA LEU A 238 -3.42 -1.21 -25.49
C LEU A 238 -2.50 -1.72 -24.37
N ARG A 239 -2.91 -1.62 -23.09
CA ARG A 239 -2.10 -2.15 -21.97
C ARG A 239 -1.96 -3.67 -22.04
N MET A 240 -3.06 -4.38 -22.36
CA MET A 240 -3.00 -5.83 -22.54
C MET A 240 -2.10 -6.20 -23.72
N LEU A 241 -2.26 -5.51 -24.86
CA LEU A 241 -1.43 -5.73 -26.05
C LEU A 241 0.04 -5.45 -25.71
N GLY A 242 0.35 -4.35 -25.02
CA GLY A 242 1.70 -4.01 -24.57
C GLY A 242 2.34 -5.10 -23.73
N PHE A 243 1.58 -5.66 -22.79
CA PHE A 243 2.07 -6.78 -21.99
C PHE A 243 2.45 -8.00 -22.84
N PHE A 244 1.59 -8.41 -23.76
CA PHE A 244 1.89 -9.52 -24.68
C PHE A 244 3.06 -9.18 -25.60
N MET A 245 3.13 -7.97 -26.12
CA MET A 245 4.24 -7.51 -26.96
C MET A 245 5.59 -7.53 -26.25
N THR A 246 5.62 -7.15 -24.98
CA THR A 246 6.85 -7.18 -24.16
C THR A 246 7.48 -8.57 -24.10
N ILE A 247 6.67 -9.61 -24.10
CA ILE A 247 7.14 -11.01 -24.10
C ILE A 247 7.37 -11.52 -25.54
N ALA A 248 6.45 -11.21 -26.46
CA ALA A 248 6.44 -11.78 -27.79
C ALA A 248 7.53 -11.18 -28.70
N VAL A 249 7.79 -9.87 -28.63
CA VAL A 249 8.70 -9.20 -29.59
C VAL A 249 10.15 -9.68 -29.43
N PRO A 250 10.75 -9.75 -28.24
CA PRO A 250 12.09 -10.29 -28.09
C PRO A 250 12.18 -11.77 -28.48
N GLY A 251 11.19 -12.55 -28.09
CA GLY A 251 11.12 -13.98 -28.46
C GLY A 251 11.03 -14.18 -29.97
N LEU A 252 10.16 -13.43 -30.64
CA LEU A 252 9.98 -13.47 -32.10
C LEU A 252 11.26 -13.02 -32.82
N TYR A 253 11.90 -11.95 -32.36
CA TYR A 253 13.17 -11.49 -32.92
C TYR A 253 14.25 -12.60 -32.85
N ILE A 254 14.43 -13.23 -31.68
CA ILE A 254 15.39 -14.32 -31.53
C ILE A 254 15.02 -15.50 -32.43
N ALA A 255 13.75 -15.88 -32.51
CA ALA A 255 13.28 -16.99 -33.33
C ALA A 255 13.57 -16.76 -34.81
N VAL A 256 13.28 -15.56 -35.32
CA VAL A 256 13.50 -15.21 -36.73
C VAL A 256 15.00 -15.10 -37.05
N VAL A 257 15.74 -14.42 -36.20
CA VAL A 257 17.18 -14.17 -36.46
C VAL A 257 18.07 -15.39 -36.23
N ALA A 258 17.70 -16.30 -35.29
CA ALA A 258 18.51 -17.46 -34.99
C ALA A 258 18.08 -18.73 -35.74
N PHE A 259 16.78 -18.88 -36.09
CA PHE A 259 16.25 -20.15 -36.58
C PHE A 259 15.51 -20.03 -37.93
N GLN A 260 14.87 -18.90 -38.24
CA GLN A 260 13.99 -18.77 -39.40
C GLN A 260 14.36 -17.58 -40.27
N HIS A 261 15.56 -17.57 -40.78
CA HIS A 261 16.10 -16.49 -41.61
C HIS A 261 15.30 -16.29 -42.91
N GLU A 262 14.63 -17.34 -43.43
CA GLU A 262 13.84 -17.31 -44.64
C GLU A 262 12.58 -16.43 -44.54
N MET A 263 12.12 -16.13 -43.33
CA MET A 263 10.99 -15.22 -43.12
C MET A 263 11.30 -13.75 -43.36
N LEU A 264 12.60 -13.40 -43.40
CA LEU A 264 13.04 -12.02 -43.59
C LEU A 264 13.19 -11.69 -45.07
N PRO A 265 12.75 -10.52 -45.54
CA PRO A 265 13.10 -10.02 -46.86
C PRO A 265 14.63 -9.95 -47.02
N SER A 266 15.13 -10.35 -48.19
CA SER A 266 16.57 -10.46 -48.46
C SER A 266 17.39 -9.21 -48.10
N PRO A 267 16.94 -7.97 -48.36
CA PRO A 267 17.68 -6.77 -47.97
C PRO A 267 17.83 -6.61 -46.46
N LEU A 268 16.76 -6.95 -45.70
CA LEU A 268 16.76 -6.87 -44.23
C LEU A 268 17.64 -7.97 -43.63
N LEU A 269 17.58 -9.18 -44.17
CA LEU A 269 18.44 -10.29 -43.75
C LEU A 269 19.91 -9.95 -43.92
N ILE A 270 20.32 -9.40 -45.09
CA ILE A 270 21.68 -9.00 -45.32
C ILE A 270 22.13 -7.93 -44.32
N SER A 271 21.30 -6.92 -44.05
CA SER A 271 21.59 -5.87 -43.09
C SER A 271 21.80 -6.41 -41.69
N ILE A 272 20.84 -7.22 -41.19
CA ILE A 272 20.95 -7.82 -39.85
C ILE A 272 22.17 -8.74 -39.76
N THR A 273 22.43 -9.56 -40.76
CA THR A 273 23.58 -10.47 -40.78
C THR A 273 24.90 -9.73 -40.77
N SER A 274 25.01 -8.63 -41.54
CA SER A 274 26.18 -7.78 -41.55
C SER A 274 26.50 -7.16 -40.19
N GLU A 275 25.49 -6.63 -39.51
CA GLU A 275 25.65 -6.08 -38.17
C GLU A 275 26.02 -7.14 -37.12
N ARG A 276 25.50 -8.34 -37.28
CA ARG A 276 25.78 -9.45 -36.35
C ARG A 276 27.10 -10.15 -36.54
N GLN A 277 27.72 -10.07 -37.74
CA GLN A 277 29.01 -10.71 -38.00
C GLN A 277 30.14 -10.23 -37.05
N SER A 278 30.03 -9.02 -36.53
CA SER A 278 31.02 -8.44 -35.63
C SER A 278 30.76 -8.74 -34.15
N VAL A 279 29.62 -9.37 -33.81
CA VAL A 279 29.23 -9.66 -32.42
C VAL A 279 29.54 -11.10 -32.05
N PRO A 280 30.28 -11.37 -30.96
CA PRO A 280 30.73 -12.72 -30.61
C PRO A 280 29.67 -13.59 -29.96
N LEU A 281 28.51 -13.00 -29.54
CA LEU A 281 27.51 -13.65 -28.75
C LEU A 281 26.32 -14.14 -29.60
N PRO A 282 25.68 -15.28 -29.25
CA PRO A 282 24.39 -15.68 -29.84
C PRO A 282 23.27 -14.67 -29.46
N ALA A 283 22.27 -14.48 -30.35
CA ALA A 283 21.18 -13.53 -30.16
C ALA A 283 20.44 -13.67 -28.82
N ALA A 284 20.20 -14.90 -28.36
CA ALA A 284 19.54 -15.18 -27.08
C ALA A 284 20.35 -14.70 -25.88
N VAL A 285 21.68 -14.85 -25.94
CA VAL A 285 22.58 -14.41 -24.87
C VAL A 285 22.68 -12.87 -24.85
N GLU A 286 22.76 -12.24 -26.03
CA GLU A 286 22.71 -10.76 -26.14
C GLU A 286 21.43 -10.21 -25.51
N ALA A 287 20.27 -10.79 -25.86
CA ALA A 287 18.99 -10.38 -25.30
C ALA A 287 18.97 -10.51 -23.78
N PHE A 288 19.44 -11.63 -23.26
CA PHE A 288 19.44 -11.88 -21.81
C PHE A 288 20.35 -10.89 -21.07
N ILE A 289 21.54 -10.62 -21.60
CA ILE A 289 22.46 -9.64 -20.99
C ILE A 289 21.83 -8.24 -21.01
N MET A 290 21.22 -7.84 -22.13
CA MET A 290 20.60 -6.51 -22.24
C MET A 290 19.41 -6.37 -21.29
N LEU A 291 18.59 -7.40 -21.12
CA LEU A 291 17.50 -7.39 -20.13
C LEU A 291 18.03 -7.20 -18.70
N ILE A 292 19.09 -7.91 -18.32
CA ILE A 292 19.73 -7.74 -16.99
C ILE A 292 20.25 -6.31 -16.83
N VAL A 293 20.97 -5.78 -17.83
CA VAL A 293 21.48 -4.40 -17.79
C VAL A 293 20.34 -3.39 -17.64
N PHE A 294 19.26 -3.60 -18.38
CA PHE A 294 18.08 -2.74 -18.30
C PHE A 294 17.40 -2.79 -16.91
N ASP A 295 17.27 -3.99 -16.32
CA ASP A 295 16.72 -4.16 -14.98
C ASP A 295 17.61 -3.51 -13.90
N ILE A 296 18.93 -3.60 -14.01
CA ILE A 296 19.86 -2.92 -13.10
C ILE A 296 19.70 -1.39 -13.20
N LEU A 297 19.59 -0.85 -14.42
CA LEU A 297 19.39 0.59 -14.63
C LEU A 297 18.04 1.05 -14.05
N ARG A 298 16.99 0.29 -14.28
CA ARG A 298 15.66 0.56 -13.75
C ARG A 298 15.66 0.53 -12.22
N GLU A 299 16.25 -0.47 -11.60
CA GLU A 299 16.35 -0.60 -10.14
C GLU A 299 17.12 0.59 -9.53
N THR A 300 18.21 1.00 -10.17
CA THR A 300 18.97 2.18 -9.75
C THR A 300 18.12 3.45 -9.86
N GLY A 301 17.35 3.60 -10.95
CA GLY A 301 16.49 4.77 -11.17
C GLY A 301 15.37 4.89 -10.14
N ILE A 302 14.78 3.78 -9.69
CA ILE A 302 13.70 3.75 -8.68
C ILE A 302 14.21 4.23 -7.31
N ARG A 303 15.47 3.96 -6.96
CA ARG A 303 16.07 4.33 -5.67
C ARG A 303 16.57 5.77 -5.60
N MET A 304 16.59 6.49 -6.71
CA MET A 304 16.97 7.89 -6.75
C MET A 304 15.78 8.83 -6.53
N PRO A 305 16.01 10.10 -6.11
CA PRO A 305 14.94 11.11 -6.06
C PRO A 305 14.22 11.19 -7.40
N THR A 306 12.89 11.23 -7.36
CA THR A 306 11.98 11.05 -8.51
C THR A 306 12.34 11.87 -9.75
N ASN A 307 12.79 13.11 -9.57
CA ASN A 307 13.11 14.03 -10.69
C ASN A 307 14.37 13.67 -11.44
N ILE A 308 15.32 12.98 -10.80
CA ILE A 308 16.63 12.63 -11.38
C ILE A 308 16.61 11.16 -11.85
N GLY A 309 15.95 10.28 -11.11
CA GLY A 309 15.96 8.84 -11.38
C GLY A 309 15.37 8.48 -12.74
N GLN A 310 14.24 9.08 -13.13
CA GLN A 310 13.62 8.83 -14.42
C GLN A 310 14.46 9.33 -15.61
N ALA A 311 15.03 10.53 -15.50
CA ALA A 311 15.91 11.08 -16.51
C ALA A 311 17.18 10.23 -16.67
N LEU A 312 17.78 9.80 -15.55
CA LEU A 312 18.99 8.98 -15.54
C LEU A 312 18.74 7.60 -16.14
N SER A 313 17.58 6.99 -15.90
CA SER A 313 17.23 5.69 -16.49
C SER A 313 17.14 5.78 -18.01
N ILE A 314 16.51 6.83 -18.56
CA ILE A 314 16.36 7.02 -20.00
C ILE A 314 17.71 7.30 -20.65
N VAL A 315 18.46 8.27 -20.13
CA VAL A 315 19.79 8.65 -20.68
C VAL A 315 20.77 7.50 -20.50
N GLY A 316 20.77 6.84 -19.34
CA GLY A 316 21.62 5.69 -19.06
C GLY A 316 21.39 4.54 -20.04
N ALA A 317 20.11 4.20 -20.31
CA ALA A 317 19.78 3.17 -21.29
C ALA A 317 20.28 3.51 -22.69
N LEU A 318 20.10 4.77 -23.13
CA LEU A 318 20.57 5.23 -24.43
C LEU A 318 22.10 5.18 -24.54
N VAL A 319 22.81 5.73 -23.55
CA VAL A 319 24.28 5.78 -23.53
C VAL A 319 24.90 4.38 -23.46
N ILE A 320 24.37 3.51 -22.57
CA ILE A 320 24.87 2.13 -22.45
C ILE A 320 24.54 1.33 -23.71
N GLY A 321 23.36 1.51 -24.28
CA GLY A 321 22.97 0.87 -25.54
C GLY A 321 23.91 1.26 -26.68
N GLN A 322 24.19 2.56 -26.86
CA GLN A 322 25.15 3.03 -27.87
C GLN A 322 26.58 2.53 -27.63
N ALA A 323 27.04 2.52 -26.37
CA ALA A 323 28.33 2.01 -26.03
C ALA A 323 28.49 0.50 -26.28
N ALA A 324 27.44 -0.28 -25.99
CA ALA A 324 27.40 -1.72 -26.23
C ALA A 324 27.49 -2.05 -27.74
N VAL A 325 26.78 -1.29 -28.58
CA VAL A 325 26.89 -1.42 -30.05
C VAL A 325 28.26 -1.00 -30.55
N ALA A 326 28.80 0.14 -30.10
CA ALA A 326 30.11 0.62 -30.49
C ALA A 326 31.24 -0.36 -30.09
N ALA A 327 31.11 -1.01 -28.94
CA ALA A 327 32.01 -2.06 -28.46
C ALA A 327 31.79 -3.42 -29.14
N LYS A 328 30.81 -3.54 -30.05
CA LYS A 328 30.41 -4.80 -30.72
C LYS A 328 30.06 -5.94 -29.78
N LEU A 329 29.53 -5.60 -28.62
CA LEU A 329 29.01 -6.58 -27.65
C LEU A 329 27.60 -7.01 -27.98
N VAL A 330 26.82 -6.13 -28.61
CA VAL A 330 25.40 -6.32 -28.98
C VAL A 330 25.16 -5.76 -30.36
N ALA A 331 24.35 -6.41 -31.15
CA ALA A 331 23.94 -5.93 -32.47
C ALA A 331 22.93 -4.76 -32.35
N ALA A 332 23.05 -3.76 -33.23
CA ALA A 332 22.17 -2.58 -33.22
C ALA A 332 20.65 -2.92 -33.25
N PRO A 333 20.17 -3.89 -34.03
CA PRO A 333 18.76 -4.27 -34.02
C PRO A 333 18.25 -4.80 -32.66
N MET A 334 19.14 -5.38 -31.84
CA MET A 334 18.79 -5.90 -30.52
C MET A 334 18.41 -4.83 -29.52
N ILE A 335 18.99 -3.62 -29.65
CA ILE A 335 18.64 -2.49 -28.76
C ILE A 335 17.27 -1.90 -29.07
N ILE A 336 16.82 -2.04 -30.31
CA ILE A 336 15.51 -1.56 -30.75
C ILE A 336 14.39 -2.48 -30.27
N VAL A 337 14.68 -3.77 -30.14
CA VAL A 337 13.75 -4.82 -29.69
C VAL A 337 13.63 -4.87 -28.18
#